data_1dabccb81f9214752fbb6f4d40cf67ff
#
_entry.id   1dabccb81f9214752fbb6f4d40cf67ff
#
_cell.length_a   1.000
_cell.length_b   1.000
_cell.length_c   1.000
_cell.angle_alpha   90.00
_cell.angle_beta   90.00
_cell.angle_gamma   90.00
#
_symmetry.space_group_name_H-M   'P 1'
#
loop_
_entity.id
_entity.type
_entity.pdbx_description
1 polymer ?
#
loop_
_entity_poly.entity_id
_entity_poly.type
_entity_poly.pdbx_seq_one_letter_code
_entity_poly.pdbx_strand_id
1 'polypeptide(L)'
;MKKVLFIVANVGFQDHEFSVPYEAVKNAGYEIEIVSGWGGKCRGVFMKSIEDSKKIIEVDPTRYDLLVFVGGGGAYDQYYLDSDYLHLAKSAKAVAAICIAPSLLSDAGIYQKRQVTGWDDGFGTQIAYLQKNWATFVDQPVVRDANLITANGPEAAEEFAQEILKFLAES
;
A
#
# COMPACT_ATOMS: atom_id res chain seq x y z
N MET A 1 6.37 -15.53 14.02
CA MET A 1 5.57 -15.51 12.77
C MET A 1 5.50 -14.07 12.31
N LYS A 2 5.74 -13.79 11.02
CA LYS A 2 5.69 -12.42 10.51
C LYS A 2 4.27 -11.91 10.44
N LYS A 3 4.13 -10.60 10.64
CA LYS A 3 2.85 -9.92 10.73
C LYS A 3 2.75 -8.82 9.68
N VAL A 4 1.67 -8.84 8.90
CA VAL A 4 1.41 -7.91 7.81
C VAL A 4 0.18 -7.06 8.14
N LEU A 5 0.28 -5.76 7.94
CA LEU A 5 -0.84 -4.84 8.07
C LEU A 5 -1.30 -4.39 6.69
N PHE A 6 -2.57 -4.65 6.36
CA PHE A 6 -3.20 -4.10 5.18
C PHE A 6 -3.92 -2.80 5.52
N ILE A 7 -3.63 -1.75 4.78
CA ILE A 7 -4.24 -0.43 4.92
C ILE A 7 -5.18 -0.22 3.74
N VAL A 8 -6.45 0.03 4.04
CA VAL A 8 -7.49 0.25 3.05
C VAL A 8 -8.29 1.52 3.36
N ALA A 9 -8.84 2.16 2.34
CA ALA A 9 -9.87 3.17 2.55
C ALA A 9 -11.16 2.52 3.07
N ASN A 10 -11.89 3.21 3.94
CA ASN A 10 -13.19 2.71 4.43
C ASN A 10 -14.19 2.56 3.28
N VAL A 11 -14.13 3.44 2.27
CA VAL A 11 -14.99 3.39 1.09
C VAL A 11 -14.13 3.59 -0.14
N GLY A 12 -14.31 2.74 -1.15
CA GLY A 12 -13.70 2.92 -2.46
C GLY A 12 -12.24 2.43 -2.57
N PHE A 13 -11.80 1.48 -1.73
CA PHE A 13 -10.55 0.79 -2.00
C PHE A 13 -10.69 -0.10 -3.25
N GLN A 14 -9.59 -0.36 -3.95
CA GLN A 14 -9.63 -1.21 -5.14
C GLN A 14 -9.60 -2.69 -4.74
N ASP A 15 -10.66 -3.41 -5.11
CA ASP A 15 -10.96 -4.77 -4.63
C ASP A 15 -9.89 -5.79 -5.01
N HIS A 16 -9.39 -5.73 -6.24
CA HIS A 16 -8.38 -6.66 -6.75
C HIS A 16 -7.01 -6.43 -6.12
N GLU A 17 -6.64 -5.17 -5.94
CA GLU A 17 -5.40 -4.76 -5.27
C GLU A 17 -5.35 -5.15 -3.80
N PHE A 18 -6.51 -5.27 -3.16
CA PHE A 18 -6.63 -5.82 -1.82
C PHE A 18 -6.64 -7.35 -1.84
N SER A 19 -7.56 -7.95 -2.61
CA SER A 19 -7.88 -9.38 -2.49
C SER A 19 -6.73 -10.28 -2.90
N VAL A 20 -6.02 -9.96 -3.98
CA VAL A 20 -4.93 -10.79 -4.49
C VAL A 20 -3.77 -10.89 -3.49
N PRO A 21 -3.14 -9.78 -3.07
CA PRO A 21 -2.06 -9.89 -2.10
C PRO A 21 -2.52 -10.36 -0.71
N TYR A 22 -3.75 -10.03 -0.29
CA TYR A 22 -4.31 -10.51 0.97
C TYR A 22 -4.41 -12.04 1.00
N GLU A 23 -5.02 -12.65 -0.03
CA GLU A 23 -5.15 -14.11 -0.09
C GLU A 23 -3.79 -14.79 -0.25
N ALA A 24 -2.85 -14.22 -0.99
CA ALA A 24 -1.51 -14.75 -1.11
C ALA A 24 -0.78 -14.79 0.25
N VAL A 25 -0.81 -13.69 1.00
CA VAL A 25 -0.19 -13.58 2.33
C VAL A 25 -0.86 -14.53 3.33
N LYS A 26 -2.19 -14.61 3.30
CA LYS A 26 -2.99 -15.51 4.13
C LYS A 26 -2.68 -16.99 3.86
N ASN A 27 -2.63 -17.38 2.59
CA ASN A 27 -2.35 -18.76 2.19
C ASN A 27 -0.91 -19.17 2.51
N ALA A 28 0.01 -18.22 2.57
CA ALA A 28 1.38 -18.46 3.03
C ALA A 28 1.51 -18.58 4.56
N GLY A 29 0.41 -18.40 5.32
CA GLY A 29 0.34 -18.61 6.77
C GLY A 29 0.84 -17.44 7.62
N TYR A 30 1.00 -16.24 7.05
CA TYR A 30 1.37 -15.05 7.80
C TYR A 30 0.19 -14.47 8.59
N GLU A 31 0.48 -13.80 9.70
CA GLU A 31 -0.52 -13.09 10.49
C GLU A 31 -0.91 -11.78 9.77
N ILE A 32 -2.22 -11.54 9.64
CA ILE A 32 -2.75 -10.35 8.94
C ILE A 32 -3.66 -9.57 9.87
N GLU A 33 -3.49 -8.26 9.87
CA GLU A 33 -4.46 -7.30 10.37
C GLU A 33 -4.86 -6.32 9.27
N ILE A 34 -6.06 -5.76 9.40
CA ILE A 34 -6.57 -4.74 8.46
C ILE A 34 -6.86 -3.47 9.25
N VAL A 35 -6.49 -2.33 8.67
CA VAL A 35 -6.74 -1.01 9.23
C VAL A 35 -7.36 -0.08 8.20
N SER A 36 -8.23 0.79 8.66
CA SER A 36 -8.81 1.88 7.87
C SER A 36 -8.92 3.15 8.72
N GLY A 37 -9.24 4.28 8.12
CA GLY A 37 -9.25 5.57 8.79
C GLY A 37 -10.06 5.58 10.08
N TRP A 38 -11.32 5.19 10.03
CA TRP A 38 -12.21 5.16 11.21
C TRP A 38 -12.54 3.77 11.73
N GLY A 39 -11.97 2.71 11.14
CA GLY A 39 -12.20 1.33 11.55
C GLY A 39 -13.55 0.77 11.09
N GLY A 40 -13.88 -0.43 11.55
CA GLY A 40 -15.14 -1.12 11.23
C GLY A 40 -15.22 -1.58 9.77
N LYS A 41 -16.42 -1.49 9.21
CA LYS A 41 -16.68 -1.98 7.85
C LYS A 41 -16.01 -1.14 6.78
N CYS A 42 -15.45 -1.82 5.77
CA CYS A 42 -14.92 -1.16 4.58
C CYS A 42 -15.58 -1.73 3.32
N ARG A 43 -15.69 -0.90 2.28
CA ARG A 43 -16.33 -1.27 1.02
C ARG A 43 -15.47 -0.87 -0.17
N GLY A 44 -15.12 -1.83 -0.99
CA GLY A 44 -14.37 -1.62 -2.23
C GLY A 44 -15.21 -1.01 -3.35
N VAL A 45 -14.53 -0.57 -4.40
CA VAL A 45 -15.15 0.01 -5.61
C VAL A 45 -16.09 -1.00 -6.29
N PHE A 46 -15.71 -2.28 -6.34
CA PHE A 46 -16.51 -3.38 -6.92
C PHE A 46 -17.23 -4.20 -5.86
N MET A 47 -17.57 -3.54 -4.72
CA MET A 47 -18.45 -4.08 -3.69
C MET A 47 -17.83 -5.14 -2.77
N LYS A 48 -16.52 -5.39 -2.82
CA LYS A 48 -15.86 -6.22 -1.81
C LYS A 48 -16.16 -5.65 -0.42
N SER A 49 -16.59 -6.48 0.50
CA SER A 49 -16.82 -6.10 1.89
C SER A 49 -15.70 -6.62 2.77
N ILE A 50 -15.20 -5.77 3.64
CA ILE A 50 -14.38 -6.12 4.80
C ILE A 50 -15.24 -5.80 6.00
N GLU A 51 -15.57 -6.83 6.81
CA GLU A 51 -16.55 -6.68 7.89
C GLU A 51 -16.00 -5.93 9.09
N ASP A 52 -14.68 -6.02 9.32
CA ASP A 52 -14.03 -5.36 10.45
C ASP A 52 -12.61 -4.93 10.12
N SER A 53 -12.25 -3.74 10.53
CA SER A 53 -10.90 -3.18 10.47
C SER A 53 -10.62 -2.37 11.73
N LYS A 54 -9.36 -2.27 12.13
CA LYS A 54 -8.93 -1.39 13.23
C LYS A 54 -8.94 0.07 12.79
N LYS A 55 -9.03 0.99 13.74
CA LYS A 55 -8.82 2.41 13.45
C LYS A 55 -7.33 2.70 13.30
N ILE A 56 -7.01 3.56 12.34
CA ILE A 56 -5.61 3.90 12.04
C ILE A 56 -4.86 4.45 13.26
N ILE A 57 -5.51 5.27 14.09
CA ILE A 57 -4.91 5.87 15.29
C ILE A 57 -4.61 4.86 16.41
N GLU A 58 -5.15 3.64 16.34
CA GLU A 58 -4.94 2.58 17.32
C GLU A 58 -3.76 1.66 16.96
N VAL A 59 -3.12 1.90 15.83
CA VAL A 59 -2.10 1.01 15.28
C VAL A 59 -0.69 1.54 15.55
N ASP A 60 0.15 0.67 16.12
CA ASP A 60 1.59 0.88 16.19
C ASP A 60 2.27 0.21 14.99
N PRO A 61 2.76 0.97 14.00
CA PRO A 61 3.35 0.42 12.78
C PRO A 61 4.59 -0.42 13.02
N THR A 62 5.30 -0.21 14.12
CA THR A 62 6.55 -0.94 14.44
C THR A 62 6.32 -2.41 14.80
N ARG A 63 5.07 -2.80 15.06
CA ARG A 63 4.67 -4.17 15.40
C ARG A 63 4.51 -5.07 14.17
N TYR A 64 4.58 -4.52 12.96
CA TYR A 64 4.41 -5.25 11.71
C TYR A 64 5.73 -5.35 10.96
N ASP A 65 5.87 -6.43 10.21
CA ASP A 65 7.06 -6.66 9.37
C ASP A 65 6.89 -6.01 8.00
N LEU A 66 5.64 -5.82 7.55
CA LEU A 66 5.29 -5.14 6.31
C LEU A 66 3.95 -4.42 6.45
N LEU A 67 3.88 -3.19 5.94
CA LEU A 67 2.66 -2.43 5.73
C LEU A 67 2.30 -2.44 4.24
N VAL A 68 1.07 -2.84 3.89
CA VAL A 68 0.56 -2.89 2.51
C VAL A 68 -0.52 -1.85 2.31
N PHE A 69 -0.24 -0.80 1.57
CA PHE A 69 -1.19 0.27 1.26
C PHE A 69 -1.90 -0.01 -0.06
N VAL A 70 -3.20 -0.23 0.03
CA VAL A 70 -4.08 -0.52 -1.11
C VAL A 70 -4.55 0.79 -1.75
N GLY A 71 -4.61 0.82 -3.08
CA GLY A 71 -5.08 1.98 -3.83
C GLY A 71 -6.61 2.05 -3.99
N GLY A 72 -7.03 2.71 -5.05
CA GLY A 72 -8.43 3.00 -5.35
C GLY A 72 -8.78 4.47 -5.13
N GLY A 73 -9.93 4.90 -5.67
CA GLY A 73 -10.38 6.30 -5.55
C GLY A 73 -10.55 6.75 -4.09
N GLY A 74 -11.05 5.86 -3.23
CA GLY A 74 -11.17 6.15 -1.79
C GLY A 74 -9.83 6.32 -1.08
N ALA A 75 -8.75 5.72 -1.57
CA ALA A 75 -7.41 5.97 -1.06
C ALA A 75 -6.99 7.43 -1.29
N TYR A 76 -7.30 7.98 -2.46
CA TYR A 76 -7.05 9.40 -2.72
C TYR A 76 -7.76 10.30 -1.70
N ASP A 77 -9.03 10.03 -1.43
CA ASP A 77 -9.82 10.83 -0.50
C ASP A 77 -9.34 10.72 0.96
N GLN A 78 -8.79 9.58 1.35
CA GLN A 78 -8.42 9.31 2.75
C GLN A 78 -6.93 9.44 3.05
N TYR A 79 -6.02 9.08 2.12
CA TYR A 79 -4.59 9.10 2.41
C TYR A 79 -3.93 10.44 2.08
N TYR A 80 -4.49 11.20 1.13
CA TYR A 80 -3.84 12.39 0.61
C TYR A 80 -3.63 13.44 1.71
N LEU A 81 -2.36 13.75 1.98
CA LEU A 81 -1.91 14.68 3.02
C LEU A 81 -2.42 14.37 4.44
N ASP A 82 -2.95 13.17 4.67
CA ASP A 82 -3.38 12.76 6.00
C ASP A 82 -2.18 12.33 6.86
N SER A 83 -2.04 12.97 8.02
CA SER A 83 -0.89 12.77 8.91
C SER A 83 -0.77 11.35 9.47
N ASP A 84 -1.88 10.66 9.67
CA ASP A 84 -1.88 9.32 10.26
C ASP A 84 -1.38 8.28 9.24
N TYR A 85 -1.82 8.39 7.97
CA TYR A 85 -1.32 7.52 6.90
C TYR A 85 0.17 7.78 6.60
N LEU A 86 0.59 9.05 6.55
CA LEU A 86 1.99 9.41 6.37
C LEU A 86 2.85 8.94 7.53
N HIS A 87 2.35 9.04 8.78
CA HIS A 87 3.03 8.52 9.95
C HIS A 87 3.22 7.00 9.90
N LEU A 88 2.18 6.24 9.53
CA LEU A 88 2.29 4.79 9.35
C LEU A 88 3.39 4.44 8.36
N ALA A 89 3.38 5.06 7.18
CA ALA A 89 4.37 4.80 6.15
C ALA A 89 5.80 5.12 6.61
N LYS A 90 5.99 6.28 7.26
CA LYS A 90 7.30 6.75 7.73
C LYS A 90 7.88 5.89 8.84
N SER A 91 7.02 5.34 9.70
CA SER A 91 7.42 4.56 10.88
C SER A 91 7.50 3.05 10.62
N ALA A 92 7.11 2.59 9.44
CA ALA A 92 7.12 1.19 9.05
C ALA A 92 8.54 0.62 8.87
N LYS A 93 8.74 -0.64 9.20
CA LYS A 93 9.97 -1.39 8.87
C LYS A 93 10.12 -1.61 7.37
N ALA A 94 9.00 -1.88 6.70
CA ALA A 94 8.89 -2.05 5.26
C ALA A 94 7.51 -1.60 4.76
N VAL A 95 7.46 -1.10 3.54
CA VAL A 95 6.25 -0.60 2.89
C VAL A 95 6.05 -1.26 1.53
N ALA A 96 4.84 -1.75 1.29
CA ALA A 96 4.34 -2.10 -0.02
C ALA A 96 3.17 -1.18 -0.37
N ALA A 97 3.13 -0.63 -1.57
CA ALA A 97 2.08 0.30 -1.99
C ALA A 97 1.72 0.09 -3.47
N ILE A 98 0.44 0.10 -3.80
CA ILE A 98 -0.04 -0.19 -5.15
C ILE A 98 -0.93 0.92 -5.70
N CYS A 99 -0.89 1.11 -7.02
CA CYS A 99 -1.73 2.03 -7.79
C CYS A 99 -1.48 3.49 -7.42
N ILE A 100 -2.50 4.19 -6.89
CA ILE A 100 -2.40 5.58 -6.45
C ILE A 100 -1.66 5.73 -5.11
N ALA A 101 -1.60 4.68 -4.29
CA ALA A 101 -1.01 4.75 -2.96
C ALA A 101 0.47 5.20 -2.95
N PRO A 102 1.36 4.76 -3.88
CA PRO A 102 2.72 5.27 -3.91
C PRO A 102 2.80 6.80 -3.96
N SER A 103 2.04 7.45 -4.84
CA SER A 103 2.09 8.92 -4.92
C SER A 103 1.52 9.59 -3.67
N LEU A 104 0.45 9.04 -3.06
CA LEU A 104 -0.15 9.60 -1.84
C LEU A 104 0.77 9.52 -0.62
N LEU A 105 1.69 8.56 -0.60
CA LEU A 105 2.67 8.40 0.47
C LEU A 105 3.97 9.19 0.26
N SER A 106 4.11 9.88 -0.87
CA SER A 106 5.35 10.61 -1.22
C SER A 106 5.77 11.63 -0.16
N ASP A 107 4.80 12.31 0.46
CA ASP A 107 5.07 13.33 1.48
C ASP A 107 5.55 12.74 2.82
N ALA A 108 5.48 11.42 3.00
CA ALA A 108 6.12 10.75 4.13
C ALA A 108 7.66 10.75 4.03
N GLY A 109 8.21 11.09 2.86
CA GLY A 109 9.66 11.16 2.62
C GLY A 109 10.35 9.80 2.50
N ILE A 110 9.58 8.71 2.35
CA ILE A 110 10.10 7.33 2.31
C ILE A 110 10.74 6.95 0.96
N TYR A 111 10.53 7.76 -0.08
CA TYR A 111 10.98 7.47 -1.45
C TYR A 111 12.24 8.23 -1.87
N GLN A 112 12.82 9.04 -0.98
CA GLN A 112 14.00 9.82 -1.31
C GLN A 112 15.15 8.95 -1.82
N LYS A 113 15.60 9.21 -3.07
CA LYS A 113 16.65 8.45 -3.76
C LYS A 113 16.33 6.94 -3.93
N ARG A 114 15.04 6.58 -3.89
CA ARG A 114 14.57 5.21 -4.06
C ARG A 114 13.90 5.02 -5.42
N GLN A 115 14.00 3.83 -5.97
CA GLN A 115 13.28 3.44 -7.17
C GLN A 115 11.85 3.07 -6.82
N VAL A 116 10.89 3.61 -7.56
CA VAL A 116 9.46 3.37 -7.34
C VAL A 116 8.71 3.33 -8.66
N THR A 117 7.57 2.65 -8.65
CA THR A 117 6.52 2.79 -9.66
C THR A 117 5.20 3.17 -8.98
N GLY A 118 4.18 3.45 -9.77
CA GLY A 118 2.84 3.76 -9.30
C GLY A 118 1.92 4.01 -10.48
N TRP A 119 0.63 4.16 -10.17
CA TRP A 119 -0.35 4.54 -11.17
C TRP A 119 -0.13 5.97 -11.67
N ASP A 120 -0.41 6.20 -12.94
CA ASP A 120 -0.42 7.52 -13.55
C ASP A 120 -1.70 7.73 -14.34
N ASP A 121 -2.13 8.97 -14.44
CA ASP A 121 -3.33 9.38 -15.16
C ASP A 121 -3.15 9.45 -16.69
N GLY A 122 -1.97 9.08 -17.19
CA GLY A 122 -1.59 9.18 -18.59
C GLY A 122 -1.08 10.58 -19.01
N PHE A 123 -1.06 11.52 -18.06
CA PHE A 123 -0.52 12.88 -18.25
C PHE A 123 0.78 13.12 -17.50
N GLY A 124 1.26 12.13 -16.75
CA GLY A 124 2.47 12.24 -15.97
C GLY A 124 2.30 12.95 -14.62
N THR A 125 1.06 13.20 -14.20
CA THR A 125 0.78 13.94 -12.96
C THR A 125 1.32 13.24 -11.73
N GLN A 126 1.06 11.92 -11.60
CA GLN A 126 1.50 11.14 -10.46
C GLN A 126 3.01 10.88 -10.50
N ILE A 127 3.55 10.65 -11.70
CA ILE A 127 4.99 10.52 -11.93
C ILE A 127 5.72 11.80 -11.48
N ALA A 128 5.25 12.96 -11.92
CA ALA A 128 5.82 14.25 -11.53
C ALA A 128 5.76 14.47 -10.02
N TYR A 129 4.68 14.01 -9.36
CA TYR A 129 4.54 14.12 -7.91
C TYR A 129 5.54 13.24 -7.16
N LEU A 130 5.74 11.99 -7.60
CA LEU A 130 6.78 11.11 -7.07
C LEU A 130 8.17 11.72 -7.24
N GLN A 131 8.49 12.23 -8.43
CA GLN A 131 9.79 12.84 -8.74
C GLN A 131 10.04 14.13 -7.95
N LYS A 132 9.01 14.94 -7.74
CA LYS A 132 9.08 16.14 -6.88
C LYS A 132 9.49 15.78 -5.44
N ASN A 133 9.12 14.62 -4.98
CA ASN A 133 9.47 14.07 -3.67
C ASN A 133 10.75 13.20 -3.70
N TRP A 134 11.63 13.43 -4.70
CA TRP A 134 12.95 12.82 -4.84
C TRP A 134 12.97 11.31 -5.08
N ALA A 135 11.85 10.74 -5.54
CA ALA A 135 11.81 9.35 -6.03
C ALA A 135 12.39 9.25 -7.45
N THR A 136 12.97 8.10 -7.78
CA THR A 136 13.31 7.73 -9.16
C THR A 136 12.18 6.85 -9.69
N PHE A 137 11.35 7.42 -10.57
CA PHE A 137 10.27 6.65 -11.20
C PHE A 137 10.84 5.63 -12.20
N VAL A 138 10.35 4.40 -12.12
CA VAL A 138 10.68 3.30 -13.04
C VAL A 138 9.37 2.79 -13.66
N ASP A 139 9.28 2.82 -14.97
CA ASP A 139 8.10 2.36 -15.74
C ASP A 139 8.10 0.83 -15.83
N GLN A 140 7.69 0.19 -14.74
CA GLN A 140 7.52 -1.25 -14.62
C GLN A 140 6.26 -1.57 -13.79
N PRO A 141 5.64 -2.74 -14.01
CA PRO A 141 4.46 -3.14 -13.23
C PRO A 141 4.73 -3.17 -11.72
N VAL A 142 5.87 -3.71 -11.31
CA VAL A 142 6.31 -3.80 -9.91
C VAL A 142 7.77 -3.42 -9.79
N VAL A 143 8.09 -2.63 -8.78
CA VAL A 143 9.46 -2.24 -8.44
C VAL A 143 9.71 -2.53 -6.97
N ARG A 144 10.79 -3.24 -6.67
CA ARG A 144 11.29 -3.43 -5.31
C ARG A 144 12.64 -2.74 -5.15
N ASP A 145 12.75 -1.92 -4.13
CA ASP A 145 13.98 -1.28 -3.68
C ASP A 145 14.15 -1.56 -2.18
N ALA A 146 14.95 -2.59 -1.86
CA ALA A 146 15.18 -3.10 -0.50
C ALA A 146 13.85 -3.43 0.24
N ASN A 147 13.48 -2.62 1.23
CA ASN A 147 12.27 -2.77 2.05
C ASN A 147 11.05 -1.99 1.53
N LEU A 148 11.13 -1.54 0.29
CA LEU A 148 10.06 -0.81 -0.39
C LEU A 148 9.62 -1.58 -1.64
N ILE A 149 8.34 -1.85 -1.74
CA ILE A 149 7.72 -2.52 -2.89
C ILE A 149 6.61 -1.62 -3.43
N THR A 150 6.64 -1.30 -4.71
CA THR A 150 5.60 -0.49 -5.34
C THR A 150 5.08 -1.16 -6.59
N ALA A 151 3.80 -0.95 -6.92
CA ALA A 151 3.15 -1.49 -8.11
C ALA A 151 2.22 -0.45 -8.76
N ASN A 152 2.03 -0.55 -10.06
CA ASN A 152 1.38 0.49 -10.86
C ASN A 152 -0.15 0.37 -10.96
N GLY A 153 -0.77 -0.72 -10.50
CA GLY A 153 -2.22 -0.83 -10.52
C GLY A 153 -2.75 -2.27 -10.45
N PRO A 154 -4.06 -2.46 -10.62
CA PRO A 154 -4.72 -3.74 -10.41
C PRO A 154 -4.21 -4.86 -11.33
N GLU A 155 -3.74 -4.55 -12.53
CA GLU A 155 -3.17 -5.53 -13.46
C GLU A 155 -1.85 -6.11 -12.95
N ALA A 156 -1.13 -5.39 -12.08
CA ALA A 156 0.10 -5.81 -11.44
C ALA A 156 -0.12 -6.55 -10.10
N ALA A 157 -1.36 -6.75 -9.66
CA ALA A 157 -1.67 -7.27 -8.32
C ALA A 157 -1.05 -8.65 -8.05
N GLU A 158 -1.02 -9.54 -9.04
CA GLU A 158 -0.41 -10.87 -8.91
C GLU A 158 1.13 -10.78 -8.75
N GLU A 159 1.80 -10.00 -9.56
CA GLU A 159 3.24 -9.79 -9.47
C GLU A 159 3.61 -9.07 -8.17
N PHE A 160 2.80 -8.09 -7.76
CA PHE A 160 2.94 -7.41 -6.48
C PHE A 160 2.82 -8.36 -5.29
N ALA A 161 1.82 -9.28 -5.31
CA ALA A 161 1.68 -10.31 -4.29
C ALA A 161 2.89 -11.25 -4.23
N GLN A 162 3.43 -11.67 -5.38
CA GLN A 162 4.62 -12.52 -5.44
C GLN A 162 5.84 -11.81 -4.85
N GLU A 163 6.02 -10.54 -5.14
CA GLU A 163 7.15 -9.78 -4.60
C GLU A 163 7.02 -9.56 -3.07
N ILE A 164 5.80 -9.35 -2.56
CA ILE A 164 5.50 -9.33 -1.12
C ILE A 164 5.91 -10.65 -0.47
N LEU A 165 5.52 -11.80 -1.05
CA LEU A 165 5.86 -13.11 -0.50
C LEU A 165 7.37 -13.36 -0.48
N LYS A 166 8.09 -12.98 -1.54
CA LYS A 166 9.56 -13.06 -1.58
C LYS A 166 10.19 -12.22 -0.46
N PHE A 167 9.77 -10.96 -0.32
CA PHE A 167 10.24 -10.09 0.75
C PHE A 167 10.03 -10.71 2.13
N LEU A 168 8.83 -11.22 2.39
CA LEU A 168 8.50 -11.85 3.67
C LEU A 168 9.30 -13.13 3.93
N ALA A 169 9.69 -13.88 2.91
CA ALA A 169 10.52 -15.06 3.07
C ALA A 169 12.01 -14.75 3.33
N GLU A 170 12.51 -13.63 2.84
CA GLU A 170 13.92 -13.23 2.92
C GLU A 170 14.26 -12.42 4.19
N SER A 171 13.30 -11.74 4.78
CA SER A 171 13.51 -10.79 5.89
C SER A 171 13.39 -11.38 7.29
#